data_176fa8d222908aed9889f924d439a46c
#
_entry.id   176fa8d222908aed9889f924d439a46c
#
_cell.length_a   1.000
_cell.length_b   1.000
_cell.length_c   1.000
_cell.angle_alpha   90.00
_cell.angle_beta   90.00
_cell.angle_gamma   90.00
#
_symmetry.space_group_name_H-M   'P 1'
#
loop_
_entity.id
_entity.type
_entity.pdbx_description
1 polymer ?
#
loop_
_entity_poly.entity_id
_entity_poly.type
_entity_poly.pdbx_seq_one_letter_code
_entity_poly.pdbx_strand_id
1 'polypeptide(L)'
;MKIGILSQDIRLYSTKRLYETAVERGHDTEVVSYLRCYMNIAKAKPRIFSAGRELSFDSVIPRIAATWTFYGAAVVRQFELMGSVSANSSAGISRSRDKLRALQLIGNTGVEMPVTGYGHFSRDVESVLKSVGEPPFVIKLLEGTQGRGVVLTETMDAAISVIETMKKIDANILVQEFISCLLYTSPSPRDS
;
A
#
# COMPACT_ATOMS: atom_id res chain seq x y z
N MET A 1 -19.68 -20.93 2.20
CA MET A 1 -18.23 -20.79 1.95
C MET A 1 -17.54 -20.52 3.26
N LYS A 2 -16.33 -21.04 3.42
CA LYS A 2 -15.50 -20.73 4.57
C LYS A 2 -14.61 -19.54 4.26
N ILE A 3 -14.79 -18.42 4.98
CA ILE A 3 -14.11 -17.14 4.73
C ILE A 3 -13.15 -16.82 5.87
N GLY A 4 -11.89 -16.55 5.52
CA GLY A 4 -10.88 -16.06 6.45
C GLY A 4 -10.67 -14.54 6.33
N ILE A 5 -10.95 -13.76 7.36
CA ILE A 5 -10.61 -12.33 7.39
C ILE A 5 -9.24 -12.18 8.05
N LEU A 6 -8.24 -11.84 7.24
CA LEU A 6 -6.85 -11.69 7.70
C LEU A 6 -6.65 -10.29 8.27
N SER A 7 -6.78 -10.14 9.59
CA SER A 7 -6.69 -8.85 10.29
C SER A 7 -5.82 -8.97 11.54
N GLN A 8 -5.34 -7.85 12.05
CA GLN A 8 -4.61 -7.82 13.33
C GLN A 8 -5.55 -7.99 14.53
N ASP A 9 -6.74 -7.41 14.45
CA ASP A 9 -7.69 -7.37 15.56
C ASP A 9 -9.13 -7.36 15.04
N ILE A 10 -9.97 -8.23 15.60
CA ILE A 10 -11.41 -8.29 15.31
C ILE A 10 -12.16 -7.01 15.79
N ARG A 11 -11.63 -6.32 16.78
CA ARG A 11 -12.24 -5.11 17.36
C ARG A 11 -12.16 -3.90 16.43
N LEU A 12 -11.30 -3.93 15.40
CA LEU A 12 -11.26 -2.87 14.39
C LEU A 12 -12.60 -2.79 13.67
N TYR A 13 -13.19 -1.60 13.62
CA TYR A 13 -14.52 -1.37 13.06
C TYR A 13 -14.74 -2.05 11.70
N SER A 14 -13.83 -1.82 10.75
CA SER A 14 -13.94 -2.42 9.41
C SER A 14 -13.82 -3.94 9.41
N THR A 15 -13.01 -4.53 10.30
CA THR A 15 -12.89 -5.99 10.44
C THR A 15 -14.18 -6.57 11.01
N LYS A 16 -14.72 -5.94 12.06
CA LYS A 16 -15.98 -6.33 12.70
C LYS A 16 -17.14 -6.28 11.69
N ARG A 17 -17.28 -5.20 10.94
CA ARG A 17 -18.34 -5.06 9.91
C ARG A 17 -18.25 -6.11 8.81
N LEU A 18 -17.04 -6.41 8.33
CA LEU A 18 -16.83 -7.49 7.36
C LEU A 18 -17.22 -8.85 7.92
N TYR A 19 -16.87 -9.14 9.18
CA TYR A 19 -17.24 -10.38 9.85
C TYR A 19 -18.77 -10.50 9.99
N GLU A 20 -19.42 -9.49 10.57
CA GLU A 20 -20.87 -9.47 10.77
C GLU A 20 -21.61 -9.67 9.44
N THR A 21 -21.23 -8.91 8.40
CA THR A 21 -21.87 -9.01 7.08
C THR A 21 -21.67 -10.38 6.43
N ALA A 22 -20.49 -10.98 6.59
CA ALA A 22 -20.25 -12.33 6.05
C ALA A 22 -21.10 -13.39 6.77
N VAL A 23 -21.23 -13.30 8.09
CA VAL A 23 -22.10 -14.19 8.89
C VAL A 23 -23.58 -13.98 8.54
N GLU A 24 -24.06 -12.74 8.45
CA GLU A 24 -25.42 -12.40 8.01
C GLU A 24 -25.77 -12.99 6.64
N ARG A 25 -24.77 -13.10 5.75
CA ARG A 25 -24.92 -13.72 4.43
C ARG A 25 -24.79 -15.25 4.42
N GLY A 26 -24.70 -15.87 5.59
CA GLY A 26 -24.66 -17.33 5.75
C GLY A 26 -23.29 -17.97 5.45
N HIS A 27 -22.20 -17.22 5.58
CA HIS A 27 -20.85 -17.76 5.41
C HIS A 27 -20.27 -18.22 6.76
N ASP A 28 -19.52 -19.33 6.74
CA ASP A 28 -18.66 -19.74 7.85
C ASP A 28 -17.44 -18.84 7.88
N THR A 29 -17.37 -17.92 8.84
CA THR A 29 -16.40 -16.81 8.82
C THR A 29 -15.53 -16.80 10.06
N GLU A 30 -14.24 -16.70 9.87
CA GLU A 30 -13.26 -16.60 10.95
C GLU A 30 -12.34 -15.37 10.75
N VAL A 31 -12.07 -14.63 11.83
CA VAL A 31 -11.04 -13.59 11.84
C VAL A 31 -9.73 -14.18 12.34
N VAL A 32 -8.71 -14.13 11.50
CA VAL A 32 -7.38 -14.68 11.79
C VAL A 32 -6.35 -13.54 11.86
N SER A 33 -5.60 -13.49 12.97
CA SER A 33 -4.45 -12.60 13.04
C SER A 33 -3.34 -13.11 12.12
N TYR A 34 -3.15 -12.44 10.98
CA TYR A 34 -2.10 -12.82 10.03
C TYR A 34 -0.69 -12.75 10.63
N LEU A 35 -0.47 -11.96 11.69
CA LEU A 35 0.81 -11.89 12.40
C LEU A 35 1.11 -13.14 13.24
N ARG A 36 0.10 -13.95 13.53
CA ARG A 36 0.25 -15.23 14.25
C ARG A 36 0.27 -16.43 13.32
N CYS A 37 0.14 -16.20 12.03
CA CYS A 37 0.26 -17.26 11.04
C CYS A 37 1.73 -17.65 10.85
N TYR A 38 1.98 -18.92 10.60
CA TYR A 38 3.25 -19.41 10.09
C TYR A 38 3.01 -20.38 8.97
N MET A 39 3.95 -20.43 8.03
CA MET A 39 3.81 -21.13 6.77
C MET A 39 4.77 -22.31 6.71
N ASN A 40 4.30 -23.43 6.16
CA ASN A 40 5.15 -24.52 5.72
C ASN A 40 5.22 -24.48 4.19
N ILE A 41 6.42 -24.27 3.67
CA ILE A 41 6.70 -24.19 2.25
C ILE A 41 7.33 -25.52 1.84
N ALA A 42 6.49 -26.44 1.36
CA ALA A 42 6.90 -27.77 0.92
C ALA A 42 6.48 -28.02 -0.53
N LYS A 43 7.19 -28.91 -1.21
CA LYS A 43 6.90 -29.28 -2.61
C LYS A 43 5.44 -29.73 -2.76
N ALA A 44 4.66 -29.02 -3.59
CA ALA A 44 3.26 -29.32 -3.96
C ALA A 44 2.25 -29.40 -2.78
N LYS A 45 2.64 -28.98 -1.58
CA LYS A 45 1.75 -29.01 -0.38
C LYS A 45 1.99 -27.76 0.48
N PRO A 46 1.69 -26.54 -0.03
CA PRO A 46 1.76 -25.34 0.79
C PRO A 46 0.74 -25.45 1.94
N ARG A 47 1.16 -25.11 3.16
CA ARG A 47 0.29 -25.16 4.34
C ARG A 47 0.51 -23.92 5.18
N ILE A 48 -0.51 -23.53 5.91
CA ILE A 48 -0.48 -22.39 6.83
C ILE A 48 -1.13 -22.76 8.16
N PHE A 49 -0.58 -22.26 9.23
CA PHE A 49 -1.01 -22.57 10.58
C PHE A 49 -1.15 -21.29 11.40
N SER A 50 -2.03 -21.32 12.41
CA SER A 50 -2.12 -20.36 13.49
C SER A 50 -2.42 -21.07 14.79
N ALA A 51 -1.68 -20.76 15.84
CA ALA A 51 -1.82 -21.41 17.15
C ALA A 51 -1.83 -22.95 17.09
N GLY A 52 -0.96 -23.54 16.27
CA GLY A 52 -0.87 -25.00 16.11
C GLY A 52 -1.95 -25.63 15.21
N ARG A 53 -2.97 -24.89 14.81
CA ARG A 53 -4.05 -25.37 13.94
C ARG A 53 -3.76 -25.03 12.49
N GLU A 54 -3.92 -26.00 11.60
CA GLU A 54 -3.87 -25.78 10.15
C GLU A 54 -5.10 -24.99 9.70
N LEU A 55 -4.88 -23.99 8.86
CA LEU A 55 -5.91 -23.12 8.33
C LEU A 55 -6.23 -23.50 6.88
N SER A 56 -7.52 -23.54 6.56
CA SER A 56 -8.02 -23.74 5.21
C SER A 56 -9.28 -22.89 5.02
N PHE A 57 -9.32 -22.07 3.97
CA PHE A 57 -10.44 -21.20 3.61
C PHE A 57 -10.72 -21.29 2.12
N ASP A 58 -12.00 -21.21 1.73
CA ASP A 58 -12.39 -21.08 0.32
C ASP A 58 -11.97 -19.69 -0.21
N SER A 59 -12.09 -18.69 0.66
CA SER A 59 -11.74 -17.30 0.34
C SER A 59 -11.11 -16.60 1.52
N VAL A 60 -10.24 -15.62 1.23
CA VAL A 60 -9.65 -14.74 2.23
C VAL A 60 -9.88 -13.27 1.91
N ILE A 61 -10.14 -12.48 2.94
CA ILE A 61 -10.28 -11.02 2.87
C ILE A 61 -9.10 -10.38 3.61
N PRO A 62 -8.07 -9.91 2.89
CA PRO A 62 -6.91 -9.30 3.51
C PRO A 62 -7.20 -7.90 4.07
N ARG A 63 -6.85 -7.69 5.35
CA ARG A 63 -6.84 -6.39 6.05
C ARG A 63 -5.43 -6.12 6.57
N ILE A 64 -4.48 -6.02 5.63
CA ILE A 64 -3.05 -5.92 5.93
C ILE A 64 -2.67 -4.46 6.21
N ALA A 65 -2.08 -4.22 7.39
CA ALA A 65 -1.56 -2.90 7.74
C ALA A 65 -0.28 -2.57 6.93
N ALA A 66 -0.06 -1.29 6.67
CA ALA A 66 1.07 -0.82 5.86
C ALA A 66 2.42 -1.30 6.40
N THR A 67 2.61 -1.23 7.72
CA THR A 67 3.83 -1.64 8.43
C THR A 67 4.18 -3.13 8.24
N TRP A 68 3.17 -3.97 7.97
CA TRP A 68 3.33 -5.41 7.87
C TRP A 68 3.09 -5.95 6.45
N THR A 69 3.23 -5.07 5.45
CA THR A 69 2.94 -5.41 4.04
C THR A 69 3.70 -6.64 3.57
N PHE A 70 4.99 -6.73 3.83
CA PHE A 70 5.83 -7.87 3.40
C PHE A 70 5.29 -9.21 3.93
N TYR A 71 5.10 -9.29 5.25
CA TYR A 71 4.63 -10.51 5.89
C TYR A 71 3.17 -10.81 5.55
N GLY A 72 2.30 -9.80 5.62
CA GLY A 72 0.89 -9.96 5.29
C GLY A 72 0.66 -10.40 3.84
N ALA A 73 1.39 -9.84 2.89
CA ALA A 73 1.32 -10.28 1.49
C ALA A 73 1.86 -11.72 1.31
N ALA A 74 2.87 -12.12 2.08
CA ALA A 74 3.35 -13.51 2.06
C ALA A 74 2.28 -14.49 2.58
N VAL A 75 1.56 -14.14 3.66
CA VAL A 75 0.44 -14.93 4.18
C VAL A 75 -0.68 -15.05 3.14
N VAL A 76 -1.06 -13.95 2.50
CA VAL A 76 -2.08 -13.96 1.44
C VAL A 76 -1.64 -14.86 0.28
N ARG A 77 -0.40 -14.73 -0.18
CA ARG A 77 0.18 -15.57 -1.24
C ARG A 77 0.14 -17.05 -0.90
N GLN A 78 0.40 -17.39 0.36
CA GLN A 78 0.32 -18.78 0.80
C GLN A 78 -1.10 -19.33 0.68
N PHE A 79 -2.14 -18.56 1.05
CA PHE A 79 -3.52 -18.96 0.82
C PHE A 79 -3.87 -19.08 -0.67
N GLU A 80 -3.39 -18.15 -1.49
CA GLU A 80 -3.54 -18.22 -2.97
C GLU A 80 -2.92 -19.52 -3.52
N LEU A 81 -1.72 -19.89 -3.07
CA LEU A 81 -1.06 -21.14 -3.46
C LEU A 81 -1.80 -22.40 -2.97
N MET A 82 -2.57 -22.29 -1.89
CA MET A 82 -3.44 -23.36 -1.39
C MET A 82 -4.78 -23.43 -2.13
N GLY A 83 -5.04 -22.53 -3.09
CA GLY A 83 -6.26 -22.48 -3.89
C GLY A 83 -7.36 -21.57 -3.33
N SER A 84 -7.11 -20.83 -2.25
CA SER A 84 -8.09 -19.86 -1.73
C SER A 84 -8.20 -18.65 -2.69
N VAL A 85 -9.43 -18.18 -2.91
CA VAL A 85 -9.66 -16.92 -3.62
C VAL A 85 -9.40 -15.75 -2.69
N SER A 86 -8.54 -14.81 -3.09
CA SER A 86 -8.29 -13.61 -2.29
C SER A 86 -9.04 -12.40 -2.84
N ALA A 87 -9.74 -11.66 -1.98
CA ALA A 87 -10.42 -10.42 -2.37
C ALA A 87 -9.46 -9.35 -2.90
N ASN A 88 -8.23 -9.32 -2.37
CA ASN A 88 -7.13 -8.51 -2.88
C ASN A 88 -5.91 -9.43 -3.03
N SER A 89 -5.41 -9.60 -4.24
CA SER A 89 -4.26 -10.47 -4.46
C SER A 89 -3.00 -9.99 -3.73
N SER A 90 -2.15 -10.94 -3.33
CA SER A 90 -0.86 -10.64 -2.71
C SER A 90 0.01 -9.73 -3.59
N ALA A 91 -0.04 -9.94 -4.91
CA ALA A 91 0.62 -9.10 -5.89
C ALA A 91 0.03 -7.69 -5.93
N GLY A 92 -1.31 -7.56 -5.90
CA GLY A 92 -2.01 -6.28 -5.84
C GLY A 92 -1.67 -5.49 -4.59
N ILE A 93 -1.68 -6.15 -3.42
CA ILE A 93 -1.27 -5.55 -2.14
C ILE A 93 0.16 -5.02 -2.22
N SER A 94 1.10 -5.82 -2.70
CA SER A 94 2.51 -5.43 -2.81
C SER A 94 2.72 -4.26 -3.79
N ARG A 95 2.05 -4.29 -4.95
CA ARG A 95 2.14 -3.23 -5.97
C ARG A 95 1.54 -1.90 -5.47
N SER A 96 0.40 -1.94 -4.79
CA SER A 96 -0.25 -0.73 -4.29
C SER A 96 0.48 -0.07 -3.12
N ARG A 97 1.32 -0.83 -2.42
CA ARG A 97 2.15 -0.32 -1.31
C ARG A 97 3.46 0.31 -1.76
N ASP A 98 3.97 -0.12 -2.88
CA ASP A 98 5.14 0.46 -3.53
C ASP A 98 4.68 1.66 -4.37
N LYS A 99 4.86 2.87 -3.84
CA LYS A 99 4.41 4.11 -4.49
C LYS A 99 5.01 4.30 -5.87
N LEU A 100 6.30 4.03 -6.01
CA LEU A 100 7.00 4.19 -7.29
C LEU A 100 6.46 3.22 -8.32
N ARG A 101 6.36 1.95 -7.96
CA ARG A 101 5.81 0.92 -8.84
C ARG A 101 4.34 1.18 -9.19
N ALA A 102 3.54 1.65 -8.23
CA ALA A 102 2.15 2.04 -8.48
C ALA A 102 2.06 3.16 -9.53
N LEU A 103 2.88 4.21 -9.37
CA LEU A 103 2.95 5.33 -10.34
C LEU A 103 3.39 4.86 -11.73
N GLN A 104 4.42 4.01 -11.82
CA GLN A 104 4.88 3.45 -13.10
C GLN A 104 3.79 2.63 -13.80
N LEU A 105 3.03 1.82 -13.03
CA LEU A 105 1.93 1.02 -13.58
C LEU A 105 0.77 1.90 -14.04
N ILE A 106 0.38 2.92 -13.26
CA ILE A 106 -0.69 3.87 -13.60
C ILE A 106 -0.29 4.68 -14.83
N GLY A 107 0.92 5.20 -14.87
CA GLY A 107 1.43 5.99 -16.01
C GLY A 107 1.36 5.25 -17.35
N ASN A 108 1.35 3.92 -17.33
CA ASN A 108 1.21 3.11 -18.55
C ASN A 108 -0.25 2.84 -18.94
N THR A 109 -1.23 3.35 -18.22
CA THR A 109 -2.67 3.10 -18.48
C THR A 109 -3.37 4.22 -19.23
N GLY A 110 -2.70 5.36 -19.46
CA GLY A 110 -3.29 6.56 -20.06
C GLY A 110 -4.15 7.39 -19.12
N VAL A 111 -4.21 7.04 -17.82
CA VAL A 111 -4.85 7.87 -16.80
C VAL A 111 -3.96 9.08 -16.52
N GLU A 112 -4.57 10.27 -16.48
CA GLU A 112 -3.88 11.50 -16.13
C GLU A 112 -3.34 11.41 -14.69
N MET A 113 -2.08 11.79 -14.55
CA MET A 113 -1.40 11.78 -13.25
C MET A 113 -0.35 12.91 -13.21
N PRO A 114 -0.01 13.42 -12.01
CA PRO A 114 1.05 14.42 -11.88
C PRO A 114 2.36 13.91 -12.46
N VAL A 115 3.05 14.77 -13.23
CA VAL A 115 4.40 14.48 -13.69
C VAL A 115 5.28 14.17 -12.47
N THR A 116 5.96 13.03 -12.53
CA THR A 116 6.69 12.50 -11.39
C THR A 116 8.14 12.20 -11.77
N GLY A 117 9.06 12.82 -11.07
CA GLY A 117 10.49 12.56 -11.15
C GLY A 117 10.97 11.69 -10.00
N TYR A 118 11.79 10.69 -10.31
CA TYR A 118 12.49 9.87 -9.33
C TYR A 118 13.91 9.58 -9.82
N GLY A 119 14.87 9.66 -8.94
CA GLY A 119 16.25 9.34 -9.23
C GLY A 119 17.03 8.97 -7.98
N HIS A 120 18.12 8.24 -8.13
CA HIS A 120 19.07 8.00 -7.05
C HIS A 120 19.96 9.24 -6.93
N PHE A 121 19.48 10.25 -6.25
CA PHE A 121 19.92 11.64 -6.24
C PHE A 121 21.36 11.87 -5.78
N SER A 122 22.34 11.29 -6.43
CA SER A 122 23.72 11.59 -6.04
C SER A 122 24.28 12.87 -6.66
N ARG A 123 23.89 13.23 -7.89
CA ARG A 123 24.50 14.40 -8.59
C ARG A 123 23.55 15.25 -9.42
N ASP A 124 22.33 14.77 -9.74
CA ASP A 124 21.46 15.38 -10.75
C ASP A 124 20.11 15.87 -10.22
N VAL A 125 20.07 16.41 -8.99
CA VAL A 125 18.83 16.91 -8.35
C VAL A 125 18.12 17.92 -9.27
N GLU A 126 18.86 18.88 -9.78
CA GLU A 126 18.32 19.94 -10.64
C GLU A 126 17.77 19.37 -11.96
N SER A 127 18.43 18.38 -12.55
CA SER A 127 17.96 17.71 -13.76
C SER A 127 16.66 16.96 -13.54
N VAL A 128 16.51 16.30 -12.40
CA VAL A 128 15.25 15.62 -12.03
C VAL A 128 14.14 16.65 -11.82
N LEU A 129 14.38 17.74 -11.10
CA LEU A 129 13.42 18.82 -10.92
C LEU A 129 12.98 19.41 -12.27
N LYS A 130 13.91 19.74 -13.15
CA LYS A 130 13.61 20.23 -14.50
C LYS A 130 12.80 19.25 -15.35
N SER A 131 12.98 17.95 -15.15
CA SER A 131 12.19 16.92 -15.86
C SER A 131 10.74 16.85 -15.39
N VAL A 132 10.45 17.33 -14.19
CA VAL A 132 9.10 17.42 -13.64
C VAL A 132 8.38 18.68 -14.12
N GLY A 133 9.12 19.77 -14.32
CA GLY A 133 8.58 21.05 -14.80
C GLY A 133 9.06 22.23 -13.96
N GLU A 134 8.18 23.21 -13.79
CA GLU A 134 8.44 24.42 -13.01
C GLU A 134 7.84 24.31 -11.59
N PRO A 135 8.40 25.04 -10.59
CA PRO A 135 7.77 25.11 -9.26
C PRO A 135 6.32 25.63 -9.32
N PRO A 136 5.48 25.31 -8.33
CA PRO A 136 5.82 24.61 -7.09
C PRO A 136 5.92 23.10 -7.26
N PHE A 137 6.76 22.46 -6.42
CA PHE A 137 6.93 21.01 -6.40
C PHE A 137 6.38 20.37 -5.12
N VAL A 138 5.90 19.14 -5.23
CA VAL A 138 5.54 18.31 -4.10
C VAL A 138 6.58 17.20 -3.93
N ILE A 139 7.38 17.29 -2.88
CA ILE A 139 8.42 16.31 -2.56
C ILE A 139 7.83 15.31 -1.56
N LYS A 140 7.95 14.02 -1.86
CA LYS A 140 7.35 12.95 -1.04
C LYS A 140 8.35 11.88 -0.68
N LEU A 141 8.34 11.43 0.58
CA LEU A 141 9.04 10.23 0.97
C LEU A 141 8.32 8.99 0.40
N LEU A 142 9.08 8.06 -0.20
CA LEU A 142 8.51 6.80 -0.68
C LEU A 142 7.94 5.96 0.46
N GLU A 143 8.59 5.95 1.61
CA GLU A 143 8.23 5.15 2.77
C GLU A 143 7.23 5.84 3.74
N GLY A 144 6.87 7.11 3.47
CA GLY A 144 5.90 7.86 4.27
C GLY A 144 4.46 7.37 4.11
N THR A 145 3.67 7.42 5.18
CA THR A 145 2.23 7.11 5.18
C THR A 145 1.42 8.27 5.75
N GLN A 146 0.13 8.39 5.38
CA GLN A 146 -0.80 9.37 5.94
C GLN A 146 -0.33 10.84 5.81
N GLY A 147 0.28 11.21 4.69
CA GLY A 147 0.77 12.56 4.45
C GLY A 147 2.06 12.94 5.19
N ARG A 148 2.62 12.05 6.00
CA ARG A 148 3.92 12.28 6.64
C ARG A 148 5.04 12.19 5.60
N GLY A 149 5.97 13.16 5.63
CA GLY A 149 7.06 13.23 4.67
C GLY A 149 6.62 13.76 3.29
N VAL A 150 5.63 14.67 3.26
CA VAL A 150 5.23 15.44 2.09
C VAL A 150 5.57 16.90 2.34
N VAL A 151 6.31 17.52 1.43
CA VAL A 151 6.74 18.93 1.50
C VAL A 151 6.37 19.62 0.20
N LEU A 152 5.69 20.75 0.28
CA LEU A 152 5.49 21.67 -0.84
C LEU A 152 6.65 22.66 -0.87
N THR A 153 7.25 22.86 -2.04
CA THR A 153 8.32 23.83 -2.25
C THR A 153 7.94 24.76 -3.40
N GLU A 154 7.97 26.07 -3.13
CA GLU A 154 7.50 27.09 -4.06
C GLU A 154 8.60 27.57 -5.02
N THR A 155 9.86 27.22 -4.77
CA THR A 155 11.01 27.61 -5.58
C THR A 155 11.94 26.44 -5.85
N MET A 156 12.73 26.54 -6.92
CA MET A 156 13.76 25.57 -7.27
C MET A 156 14.79 25.40 -6.15
N ASP A 157 15.29 26.50 -5.58
CA ASP A 157 16.30 26.47 -4.52
C ASP A 157 15.79 25.80 -3.24
N ALA A 158 14.52 26.08 -2.88
CA ALA A 158 13.89 25.42 -1.74
C ALA A 158 13.77 23.90 -1.99
N ALA A 159 13.38 23.49 -3.20
CA ALA A 159 13.29 22.08 -3.57
C ALA A 159 14.65 21.37 -3.48
N ILE A 160 15.71 21.99 -4.02
CA ILE A 160 17.08 21.46 -3.94
C ILE A 160 17.50 21.30 -2.48
N SER A 161 17.30 22.33 -1.65
CA SER A 161 17.68 22.30 -0.23
C SER A 161 16.98 21.20 0.55
N VAL A 162 15.68 21.00 0.31
CA VAL A 162 14.88 19.92 0.94
C VAL A 162 15.40 18.57 0.50
N ILE A 163 15.61 18.35 -0.79
CA ILE A 163 16.11 17.10 -1.35
C ILE A 163 17.49 16.77 -0.78
N GLU A 164 18.42 17.73 -0.76
CA GLU A 164 19.75 17.54 -0.19
C GLU A 164 19.73 17.19 1.30
N THR A 165 18.80 17.77 2.04
CA THR A 165 18.62 17.46 3.46
C THR A 165 18.10 16.03 3.66
N MET A 166 17.11 15.62 2.87
CA MET A 166 16.56 14.26 2.93
C MET A 166 17.57 13.20 2.49
N LYS A 167 18.46 13.54 1.56
CA LYS A 167 19.57 12.66 1.16
C LYS A 167 20.56 12.37 2.29
N LYS A 168 20.81 13.33 3.17
CA LYS A 168 21.74 13.11 4.31
C LYS A 168 21.26 12.04 5.28
N ILE A 169 19.96 11.73 5.26
CA ILE A 169 19.34 10.66 6.06
C ILE A 169 18.99 9.42 5.22
N ASP A 170 19.57 9.30 4.02
CA ASP A 170 19.40 8.18 3.08
C ASP A 170 17.92 7.89 2.72
N ALA A 171 17.10 8.94 2.66
CA ALA A 171 15.68 8.82 2.37
C ALA A 171 15.42 8.66 0.86
N ASN A 172 14.58 7.70 0.51
CA ASN A 172 14.05 7.56 -0.85
C ASN A 172 12.93 8.58 -1.08
N ILE A 173 13.11 9.45 -2.06
CA ILE A 173 12.18 10.55 -2.34
C ILE A 173 11.76 10.57 -3.81
N LEU A 174 10.56 11.05 -4.04
CA LEU A 174 10.08 11.40 -5.37
C LEU A 174 9.63 12.86 -5.38
N VAL A 175 9.69 13.47 -6.55
CA VAL A 175 9.23 14.83 -6.82
C VAL A 175 8.05 14.75 -7.77
N GLN A 176 7.02 15.54 -7.50
CA GLN A 176 5.87 15.68 -8.38
C GLN A 176 5.58 17.15 -8.65
N GLU A 177 5.00 17.43 -9.81
CA GLU A 177 4.39 18.72 -10.06
C GLU A 177 3.26 18.98 -9.07
N PHE A 178 3.04 20.24 -8.74
CA PHE A 178 1.91 20.63 -7.91
C PHE A 178 0.66 20.82 -8.78
N ILE A 179 -0.37 20.04 -8.51
CA ILE A 179 -1.67 20.21 -9.15
C ILE A 179 -2.54 21.08 -8.24
N SER A 180 -2.89 22.27 -8.73
CA SER A 180 -3.91 23.11 -8.08
C SER A 180 -5.26 22.44 -8.24
N CYS A 181 -5.73 21.77 -7.19
CA CYS A 181 -6.95 20.99 -7.23
C CYS A 181 -8.15 21.84 -6.76
N LEU A 182 -9.12 22.04 -7.65
CA LEU A 182 -10.41 22.66 -7.32
C LEU A 182 -11.39 21.70 -6.62
N LEU A 183 -10.97 20.48 -6.26
CA LEU A 183 -11.81 19.43 -5.68
C LEU A 183 -12.18 19.63 -4.21
N TYR A 184 -11.78 20.73 -3.57
CA TYR A 184 -12.26 21.07 -2.22
C TYR A 184 -13.71 21.52 -2.15
N THR A 185 -14.43 21.56 -3.28
CA THR A 185 -15.84 21.95 -3.32
C THR A 185 -16.81 20.77 -3.30
N SER A 186 -16.32 19.53 -3.34
CA SER A 186 -17.14 18.33 -3.24
C SER A 186 -16.98 17.71 -1.85
N PRO A 187 -18.04 17.57 -1.04
CA PRO A 187 -17.95 16.91 0.25
C PRO A 187 -17.47 15.48 0.05
N SER A 188 -16.43 15.10 0.79
CA SER A 188 -15.95 13.73 0.79
C SER A 188 -17.07 12.80 1.31
N PRO A 189 -17.28 11.61 0.70
CA PRO A 189 -18.20 10.63 1.26
C PRO A 189 -17.87 10.17 2.69
N ARG A 190 -16.75 10.64 3.25
CA ARG A 190 -16.35 10.40 4.65
C ARG A 190 -16.83 11.47 5.61
N ASP A 191 -17.35 12.58 5.10
CA ASP A 191 -17.77 13.75 5.88
C ASP A 191 -19.32 13.83 5.99
N SER A 192 -20.02 12.77 5.57
CA SER A 192 -21.47 12.58 5.66
C SER A 192 -21.85 11.51 6.65
#